data_4b085a98596c3bb31c3ef3ec354d91de
#
_entry.id   4b085a98596c3bb31c3ef3ec354d91de
#
_cell.length_a   1.000
_cell.length_b   1.000
_cell.length_c   1.000
_cell.angle_alpha   90.00
_cell.angle_beta   90.00
_cell.angle_gamma   90.00
#
_symmetry.space_group_name_H-M   'P 1'
#
loop_
_entity.id
_entity.type
_entity.pdbx_description
1 polymer ?
#
loop_
_entity_poly.entity_id
_entity_poly.type
_entity_poly.pdbx_seq_one_letter_code
_entity_poly.pdbx_strand_id
1 'polypeptide(L)'
;MRLPLVRFFETSFGRVYDRTFLVTKLDGDGAIGYGECVADDNPYYSSETTDTAWQIISQFLVPLVLGVTFAHPRDVFSAMHRVRGHHMAKAAIEMAAWDLFARQQGVPLRQVLGGARTEIAAGVSIGIQDSLEQLAERVAAELAEGYRRIKIKVKPGWDVEPVALIRERFGPIPLMVDANAAYRLEDAGHLAGLDQYNLMMIEQPLDYDDIADHAALQRRLTTAICLDESI
;
A
#
# COMPACT_ATOMS: atom_id res chain seq x y z
N MET A 1 -8.58 -4.74 -15.85
CA MET A 1 -9.96 -4.79 -15.28
C MET A 1 -10.25 -3.46 -14.64
N ARG A 2 -11.51 -3.03 -14.59
CA ARG A 2 -11.96 -1.83 -13.87
C ARG A 2 -13.16 -2.18 -13.02
N LEU A 3 -13.10 -1.87 -11.72
CA LEU A 3 -14.16 -2.18 -10.76
C LEU A 3 -14.54 -0.92 -9.98
N PRO A 4 -15.84 -0.66 -9.79
CA PRO A 4 -16.28 0.42 -8.93
C PRO A 4 -15.96 0.11 -7.47
N LEU A 5 -15.55 1.12 -6.71
CA LEU A 5 -15.42 1.03 -5.28
C LEU A 5 -16.83 1.02 -4.63
N VAL A 6 -16.98 0.30 -3.53
CA VAL A 6 -18.21 0.33 -2.72
C VAL A 6 -18.47 1.73 -2.17
N ARG A 7 -17.39 2.49 -1.91
CA ARG A 7 -17.39 3.89 -1.49
C ARG A 7 -16.19 4.57 -2.11
N PHE A 8 -16.23 5.88 -2.28
CA PHE A 8 -15.04 6.62 -2.69
C PHE A 8 -13.90 6.44 -1.69
N PHE A 9 -12.68 6.60 -2.18
CA PHE A 9 -11.48 6.64 -1.36
C PHE A 9 -10.72 7.92 -1.68
N GLU A 10 -10.51 8.77 -0.67
CA GLU A 10 -9.82 10.04 -0.83
C GLU A 10 -8.50 10.05 -0.07
N THR A 11 -7.47 10.49 -0.77
CA THR A 11 -6.12 10.72 -0.26
C THR A 11 -5.78 12.21 -0.36
N SER A 12 -4.53 12.57 -0.09
CA SER A 12 -4.04 13.95 -0.22
C SER A 12 -4.14 14.48 -1.66
N PHE A 13 -4.02 13.63 -2.68
CA PHE A 13 -4.02 14.03 -4.10
C PHE A 13 -5.36 13.85 -4.80
N GLY A 14 -6.39 13.37 -4.14
CA GLY A 14 -7.70 13.32 -4.75
C GLY A 14 -8.59 12.18 -4.32
N ARG A 15 -9.76 12.11 -4.95
CA ARG A 15 -10.83 11.18 -4.67
C ARG A 15 -11.01 10.23 -5.84
N VAL A 16 -11.03 8.93 -5.57
CA VAL A 16 -11.28 7.88 -6.57
C VAL A 16 -12.57 7.14 -6.28
N TYR A 17 -13.24 6.69 -7.35
CA TYR A 17 -14.53 5.99 -7.28
C TYR A 17 -14.48 4.59 -7.87
N ASP A 18 -13.40 4.27 -8.57
CA ASP A 18 -13.14 2.96 -9.16
C ASP A 18 -11.64 2.65 -9.16
N ARG A 19 -11.30 1.39 -9.39
CA ARG A 19 -9.92 0.92 -9.52
C ARG A 19 -9.75 0.20 -10.84
N THR A 20 -8.70 0.58 -11.57
CA THR A 20 -8.19 -0.16 -12.72
C THR A 20 -6.94 -0.95 -12.29
N PHE A 21 -6.83 -2.18 -12.75
CA PHE A 21 -5.71 -3.05 -12.41
C PHE A 21 -5.54 -4.15 -13.47
N LEU A 22 -4.33 -4.76 -13.51
CA LEU A 22 -4.07 -5.91 -14.35
C LEU A 22 -4.08 -7.18 -13.51
N VAL A 23 -4.67 -8.25 -14.05
CA VAL A 23 -4.56 -9.60 -13.47
C VAL A 23 -3.65 -10.43 -14.36
N THR A 24 -2.60 -10.97 -13.78
CA THR A 24 -1.74 -11.96 -14.42
C THR A 24 -2.24 -13.35 -14.09
N LYS A 25 -2.43 -14.16 -15.11
CA LYS A 25 -2.71 -15.59 -15.01
C LYS A 25 -1.52 -16.34 -15.55
N LEU A 26 -0.88 -17.15 -14.73
CA LEU A 26 0.22 -18.01 -15.10
C LEU A 26 -0.24 -19.48 -15.08
N ASP A 27 -0.15 -20.16 -16.22
CA ASP A 27 -0.53 -21.56 -16.37
C ASP A 27 0.76 -22.39 -16.51
N GLY A 28 0.89 -23.44 -15.73
CA GLY A 28 2.05 -24.33 -15.75
C GLY A 28 1.79 -25.65 -15.05
N ASP A 29 2.16 -26.75 -15.70
CA ASP A 29 2.13 -28.11 -15.18
C ASP A 29 0.79 -28.51 -14.53
N GLY A 30 -0.33 -28.11 -15.15
CA GLY A 30 -1.68 -28.47 -14.72
C GLY A 30 -2.23 -27.66 -13.56
N ALA A 31 -1.57 -26.59 -13.16
CA ALA A 31 -2.06 -25.64 -12.15
C ALA A 31 -2.06 -24.20 -12.72
N ILE A 32 -2.81 -23.30 -12.07
CA ILE A 32 -2.92 -21.90 -12.44
C ILE A 32 -2.64 -21.05 -11.22
N GLY A 33 -1.72 -20.09 -11.36
CA GLY A 33 -1.45 -19.06 -10.36
C GLY A 33 -1.93 -17.69 -10.83
N TYR A 34 -2.28 -16.82 -9.89
CA TYR A 34 -2.75 -15.48 -10.14
C TYR A 34 -1.91 -14.44 -9.41
N GLY A 35 -1.68 -13.30 -10.08
CA GLY A 35 -1.06 -12.12 -9.52
C GLY A 35 -1.79 -10.87 -9.99
N GLU A 36 -1.59 -9.77 -9.28
CA GLU A 36 -2.23 -8.50 -9.55
C GLU A 36 -1.20 -7.38 -9.68
N CYS A 37 -1.33 -6.55 -10.72
CA CYS A 37 -0.62 -5.27 -10.81
C CYS A 37 -1.60 -4.16 -10.43
N VAL A 38 -1.28 -3.47 -9.34
CA VAL A 38 -2.15 -2.43 -8.75
C VAL A 38 -1.80 -1.01 -9.21
N ALA A 39 -1.00 -0.87 -10.26
CA ALA A 39 -0.72 0.43 -10.85
C ALA A 39 -2.02 1.12 -11.28
N ASP A 40 -2.18 2.39 -10.87
CA ASP A 40 -3.38 3.18 -11.18
C ASP A 40 -3.43 3.62 -12.66
N ASP A 41 -4.55 4.21 -13.08
CA ASP A 41 -4.72 4.79 -14.43
C ASP A 41 -3.82 6.01 -14.67
N ASN A 42 -3.35 6.65 -13.60
CA ASN A 42 -2.60 7.88 -13.63
C ASN A 42 -1.33 7.77 -12.76
N PRO A 43 -0.29 8.57 -13.03
CA PRO A 43 1.00 8.50 -12.34
C PRO A 43 1.05 9.40 -11.09
N TYR A 44 -0.04 9.55 -10.33
CA TYR A 44 -0.05 10.45 -9.17
C TYR A 44 0.43 9.79 -7.88
N TYR A 45 0.22 8.47 -7.76
CA TYR A 45 0.74 7.70 -6.62
C TYR A 45 2.14 7.14 -6.91
N SER A 46 2.37 6.61 -8.09
CA SER A 46 3.65 6.05 -8.52
C SER A 46 3.88 6.36 -10.00
N SER A 47 5.12 6.23 -10.45
CA SER A 47 5.48 6.40 -11.87
C SER A 47 4.91 5.31 -12.79
N GLU A 48 4.49 4.17 -12.23
CA GLU A 48 3.85 3.11 -12.99
C GLU A 48 2.35 3.39 -13.15
N THR A 49 1.85 3.21 -14.37
CA THR A 49 0.42 3.21 -14.66
C THR A 49 -0.01 1.86 -15.21
N THR A 50 -1.30 1.59 -15.22
CA THR A 50 -1.86 0.37 -15.83
C THR A 50 -1.34 0.17 -17.27
N ASP A 51 -1.28 1.23 -18.08
CA ASP A 51 -0.80 1.15 -19.47
C ASP A 51 0.70 0.90 -19.55
N THR A 52 1.52 1.59 -18.76
CA THR A 52 2.96 1.34 -18.74
C THR A 52 3.28 -0.05 -18.21
N ALA A 53 2.56 -0.51 -17.18
CA ALA A 53 2.71 -1.86 -16.65
C ALA A 53 2.33 -2.92 -17.69
N TRP A 54 1.23 -2.72 -18.44
CA TRP A 54 0.85 -3.60 -19.54
C TRP A 54 1.94 -3.71 -20.60
N GLN A 55 2.50 -2.58 -21.02
CA GLN A 55 3.59 -2.54 -22.00
C GLN A 55 4.82 -3.29 -21.50
N ILE A 56 5.24 -3.03 -20.27
CA ILE A 56 6.42 -3.67 -19.67
C ILE A 56 6.20 -5.17 -19.49
N ILE A 57 5.05 -5.58 -18.98
CA ILE A 57 4.71 -6.99 -18.82
C ILE A 57 4.77 -7.70 -20.17
N SER A 58 4.04 -7.19 -21.16
CA SER A 58 3.87 -7.87 -22.44
C SER A 58 5.14 -7.90 -23.28
N GLN A 59 5.91 -6.82 -23.32
CA GLN A 59 7.05 -6.70 -24.24
C GLN A 59 8.38 -7.13 -23.61
N PHE A 60 8.54 -7.02 -22.30
CA PHE A 60 9.84 -7.22 -21.67
C PHE A 60 9.86 -8.31 -20.60
N LEU A 61 8.78 -8.47 -19.80
CA LEU A 61 8.78 -9.45 -18.71
C LEU A 61 8.30 -10.83 -19.19
N VAL A 62 7.20 -10.90 -19.93
CA VAL A 62 6.68 -12.17 -20.47
C VAL A 62 7.71 -12.93 -21.28
N PRO A 63 8.51 -12.32 -22.20
CA PRO A 63 9.55 -13.05 -22.94
C PRO A 63 10.66 -13.64 -22.06
N LEU A 64 10.84 -13.17 -20.83
CA LEU A 64 11.85 -13.68 -19.90
C LEU A 64 11.37 -14.89 -19.10
N VAL A 65 10.05 -15.11 -19.02
CA VAL A 65 9.46 -16.12 -18.16
C VAL A 65 8.62 -17.16 -18.91
N LEU A 66 8.06 -16.80 -20.06
CA LEU A 66 7.20 -17.68 -20.83
C LEU A 66 8.01 -18.83 -21.45
N GLY A 67 7.57 -20.06 -21.20
CA GLY A 67 8.25 -21.26 -21.71
C GLY A 67 9.56 -21.62 -21.01
N VAL A 68 9.90 -20.94 -19.91
CA VAL A 68 11.07 -21.22 -19.08
C VAL A 68 10.64 -22.03 -17.86
N THR A 69 11.37 -23.10 -17.57
CA THR A 69 11.18 -23.87 -16.34
C THR A 69 12.00 -23.27 -15.22
N PHE A 70 11.36 -22.90 -14.12
CA PHE A 70 11.98 -22.39 -12.91
C PHE A 70 11.86 -23.43 -11.78
N ALA A 71 12.95 -23.67 -11.07
CA ALA A 71 12.94 -24.58 -9.93
C ALA A 71 12.23 -23.96 -8.70
N HIS A 72 12.25 -22.65 -8.60
CA HIS A 72 11.66 -21.93 -7.48
C HIS A 72 11.11 -20.55 -7.91
N PRO A 73 10.01 -20.05 -7.34
CA PRO A 73 9.44 -18.74 -7.72
C PRO A 73 10.41 -17.56 -7.61
N ARG A 74 11.38 -17.60 -6.70
CA ARG A 74 12.46 -16.59 -6.59
C ARG A 74 13.28 -16.43 -7.87
N ASP A 75 13.41 -17.51 -8.64
CA ASP A 75 14.18 -17.49 -9.89
C ASP A 75 13.45 -16.67 -10.96
N VAL A 76 12.11 -16.62 -10.90
CA VAL A 76 11.28 -15.78 -11.78
C VAL A 76 11.59 -14.30 -11.56
N PHE A 77 11.66 -13.84 -10.31
CA PHE A 77 12.06 -12.47 -10.01
C PHE A 77 13.48 -12.18 -10.47
N SER A 78 14.41 -13.12 -10.23
CA SER A 78 15.80 -12.98 -10.66
C SER A 78 15.93 -12.85 -12.18
N ALA A 79 15.14 -13.61 -12.97
CA ALA A 79 15.11 -13.51 -14.42
C ALA A 79 14.65 -12.12 -14.91
N MET A 80 13.74 -11.48 -14.18
CA MET A 80 13.22 -10.14 -14.49
C MET A 80 14.12 -8.99 -14.00
N HIS A 81 15.17 -9.26 -13.23
CA HIS A 81 16.02 -8.23 -12.57
C HIS A 81 16.68 -7.27 -13.56
N ARG A 82 16.98 -7.71 -14.81
CA ARG A 82 17.54 -6.84 -15.84
C ARG A 82 16.64 -5.68 -16.29
N VAL A 83 15.33 -5.79 -16.08
CA VAL A 83 14.38 -4.70 -16.28
C VAL A 83 14.44 -3.79 -15.07
N ARG A 84 14.85 -2.54 -15.24
CA ARG A 84 15.00 -1.57 -14.13
C ARG A 84 13.65 -0.97 -13.75
N GLY A 85 13.41 -0.75 -12.45
CA GLY A 85 12.14 -0.22 -11.95
C GLY A 85 10.97 -1.17 -12.23
N HIS A 86 9.79 -0.61 -12.46
CA HIS A 86 8.55 -1.33 -12.80
C HIS A 86 8.23 -2.45 -11.80
N HIS A 87 8.25 -2.08 -10.51
CA HIS A 87 8.10 -3.04 -9.42
C HIS A 87 6.69 -3.63 -9.36
N MET A 88 5.64 -2.83 -9.64
CA MET A 88 4.26 -3.32 -9.67
C MET A 88 4.03 -4.29 -10.82
N ALA A 89 4.60 -4.00 -12.01
CA ALA A 89 4.55 -4.92 -13.15
C ALA A 89 5.28 -6.25 -12.87
N LYS A 90 6.46 -6.21 -12.24
CA LYS A 90 7.20 -7.41 -11.82
C LYS A 90 6.46 -8.19 -10.75
N ALA A 91 5.93 -7.50 -9.74
CA ALA A 91 5.19 -8.10 -8.65
C ALA A 91 3.99 -8.91 -9.15
N ALA A 92 3.28 -8.43 -10.18
CA ALA A 92 2.16 -9.15 -10.78
C ALA A 92 2.57 -10.54 -11.32
N ILE A 93 3.73 -10.65 -11.96
CA ILE A 93 4.24 -11.93 -12.47
C ILE A 93 4.78 -12.78 -11.32
N GLU A 94 5.53 -12.19 -10.41
CA GLU A 94 6.11 -12.90 -9.28
C GLU A 94 5.02 -13.49 -8.36
N MET A 95 3.99 -12.72 -8.02
CA MET A 95 2.86 -13.21 -7.23
C MET A 95 2.16 -14.38 -7.91
N ALA A 96 1.96 -14.31 -9.24
CA ALA A 96 1.38 -15.42 -10.00
C ALA A 96 2.27 -16.68 -9.93
N ALA A 97 3.59 -16.52 -9.98
CA ALA A 97 4.52 -17.64 -9.86
C ALA A 97 4.51 -18.26 -8.45
N TRP A 98 4.44 -17.45 -7.39
CA TRP A 98 4.30 -17.95 -6.02
C TRP A 98 2.98 -18.66 -5.78
N ASP A 99 1.86 -18.14 -6.29
CA ASP A 99 0.54 -18.78 -6.20
C ASP A 99 0.52 -20.10 -6.97
N LEU A 100 1.07 -20.12 -8.20
CA LEU A 100 1.22 -21.33 -9.00
C LEU A 100 2.01 -22.41 -8.24
N PHE A 101 3.17 -22.06 -7.71
CA PHE A 101 4.05 -22.98 -6.99
C PHE A 101 3.37 -23.55 -5.74
N ALA A 102 2.68 -22.71 -4.96
CA ALA A 102 1.94 -23.16 -3.78
C ALA A 102 0.83 -24.16 -4.16
N ARG A 103 0.10 -23.90 -5.25
CA ARG A 103 -0.96 -24.79 -5.77
C ARG A 103 -0.40 -26.11 -6.29
N GLN A 104 0.73 -26.09 -6.99
CA GLN A 104 1.43 -27.30 -7.43
C GLN A 104 1.87 -28.18 -6.25
N GLN A 105 2.30 -27.56 -5.15
CA GLN A 105 2.67 -28.26 -3.91
C GLN A 105 1.45 -28.71 -3.08
N GLY A 106 0.24 -28.25 -3.41
CA GLY A 106 -0.99 -28.53 -2.64
C GLY A 106 -0.99 -27.91 -1.25
N VAL A 107 -0.23 -26.84 -1.02
CA VAL A 107 -0.12 -26.16 0.28
C VAL A 107 -0.52 -24.68 0.19
N PRO A 108 -1.00 -24.09 1.29
CA PRO A 108 -1.28 -22.65 1.32
C PRO A 108 -0.02 -21.82 1.08
N LEU A 109 -0.15 -20.72 0.33
CA LEU A 109 0.96 -19.80 0.01
C LEU A 109 1.71 -19.34 1.27
N ARG A 110 1.03 -19.09 2.39
CA ARG A 110 1.66 -18.73 3.66
C ARG A 110 2.72 -19.72 4.13
N GLN A 111 2.52 -21.03 3.88
CA GLN A 111 3.49 -22.06 4.27
C GLN A 111 4.72 -22.00 3.37
N VAL A 112 4.54 -21.79 2.07
CA VAL A 112 5.64 -21.63 1.12
C VAL A 112 6.51 -20.42 1.48
N LEU A 113 5.89 -19.35 1.96
CA LEU A 113 6.56 -18.13 2.41
C LEU A 113 7.14 -18.22 3.83
N GLY A 114 6.99 -19.37 4.52
CA GLY A 114 7.50 -19.57 5.88
C GLY A 114 6.63 -18.94 6.97
N GLY A 115 5.38 -18.62 6.67
CA GLY A 115 4.43 -18.06 7.65
C GLY A 115 4.06 -19.08 8.73
N ALA A 116 4.36 -18.72 9.98
CA ALA A 116 4.12 -19.59 11.15
C ALA A 116 2.82 -19.25 11.91
N ARG A 117 2.32 -18.02 11.77
CA ARG A 117 1.10 -17.58 12.47
C ARG A 117 -0.17 -18.04 11.75
N THR A 118 -1.17 -18.46 12.51
CA THR A 118 -2.50 -18.78 12.00
C THR A 118 -3.42 -17.56 11.97
N GLU A 119 -3.16 -16.59 12.85
CA GLU A 119 -3.92 -15.33 12.98
C GLU A 119 -2.96 -14.15 13.09
N ILE A 120 -3.32 -13.03 12.48
CA ILE A 120 -2.62 -11.76 12.58
C ILE A 120 -3.64 -10.64 12.80
N ALA A 121 -3.26 -9.63 13.62
CA ALA A 121 -4.09 -8.46 13.81
C ALA A 121 -4.10 -7.61 12.54
N ALA A 122 -5.29 -7.38 12.00
CA ALA A 122 -5.47 -6.53 10.83
C ALA A 122 -5.66 -5.07 11.21
N GLY A 123 -5.17 -4.17 10.36
CA GLY A 123 -5.49 -2.75 10.36
C GLY A 123 -6.34 -2.38 9.15
N VAL A 124 -6.99 -1.23 9.22
CA VAL A 124 -7.77 -0.67 8.12
C VAL A 124 -7.30 0.76 7.81
N SER A 125 -7.32 1.11 6.52
CA SER A 125 -7.05 2.46 6.05
C SER A 125 -8.37 3.15 5.71
N ILE A 126 -8.61 4.31 6.32
CA ILE A 126 -9.80 5.14 6.13
C ILE A 126 -9.37 6.39 5.36
N GLY A 127 -9.98 6.60 4.18
CA GLY A 127 -9.78 7.80 3.38
C GLY A 127 -10.32 9.06 4.07
N ILE A 128 -9.96 10.22 3.55
CA ILE A 128 -10.52 11.51 3.98
C ILE A 128 -12.05 11.46 3.79
N GLN A 129 -12.78 11.94 4.78
CA GLN A 129 -14.25 11.99 4.77
C GLN A 129 -14.74 13.43 4.55
N ASP A 130 -16.02 13.58 4.24
CA ASP A 130 -16.63 14.90 4.00
C ASP A 130 -16.80 15.71 5.30
N SER A 131 -16.78 15.04 6.46
CA SER A 131 -16.84 15.69 7.76
C SER A 131 -16.16 14.89 8.86
N LEU A 132 -15.82 15.55 9.97
CA LEU A 132 -15.27 14.92 11.17
C LEU A 132 -16.23 13.89 11.76
N GLU A 133 -17.54 14.14 11.71
CA GLU A 133 -18.56 13.21 12.21
C GLU A 133 -18.57 11.92 11.39
N GLN A 134 -18.57 12.02 10.05
CA GLN A 134 -18.48 10.85 9.18
C GLN A 134 -17.18 10.06 9.40
N LEU A 135 -16.06 10.73 9.67
CA LEU A 135 -14.81 10.06 10.03
C LEU A 135 -14.97 9.27 11.34
N ALA A 136 -15.57 9.87 12.37
CA ALA A 136 -15.79 9.20 13.64
C ALA A 136 -16.74 8.00 13.52
N GLU A 137 -17.83 8.14 12.76
CA GLU A 137 -18.76 7.04 12.47
C GLU A 137 -18.04 5.90 11.73
N ARG A 138 -17.18 6.25 10.76
CA ARG A 138 -16.40 5.26 10.03
C ARG A 138 -15.42 4.51 10.92
N VAL A 139 -14.68 5.23 11.78
CA VAL A 139 -13.76 4.61 12.75
C VAL A 139 -14.53 3.69 13.70
N ALA A 140 -15.69 4.11 14.20
CA ALA A 140 -16.52 3.28 15.08
C ALA A 140 -16.96 1.98 14.39
N ALA A 141 -17.39 2.08 13.13
CA ALA A 141 -17.80 0.91 12.34
C ALA A 141 -16.64 -0.08 12.13
N GLU A 142 -15.45 0.40 11.78
CA GLU A 142 -14.28 -0.45 11.58
C GLU A 142 -13.80 -1.13 12.88
N LEU A 143 -13.85 -0.41 14.00
CA LEU A 143 -13.55 -1.00 15.32
C LEU A 143 -14.58 -2.08 15.69
N ALA A 144 -15.86 -1.88 15.37
CA ALA A 144 -16.91 -2.88 15.59
C ALA A 144 -16.74 -4.13 14.73
N GLU A 145 -16.20 -4.00 13.49
CA GLU A 145 -15.80 -5.12 12.62
C GLU A 145 -14.57 -5.88 13.14
N GLY A 146 -13.89 -5.36 14.18
CA GLY A 146 -12.77 -6.04 14.84
C GLY A 146 -11.38 -5.61 14.38
N TYR A 147 -11.25 -4.57 13.55
CA TYR A 147 -9.94 -4.03 13.22
C TYR A 147 -9.23 -3.50 14.46
N ARG A 148 -7.94 -3.83 14.60
CA ARG A 148 -7.14 -3.51 15.79
C ARG A 148 -6.28 -2.27 15.61
N ARG A 149 -6.06 -1.82 14.38
CA ARG A 149 -5.25 -0.65 14.04
C ARG A 149 -6.02 0.18 13.02
N ILE A 150 -6.14 1.47 13.30
CA ILE A 150 -6.77 2.44 12.41
C ILE A 150 -5.69 3.29 11.76
N LYS A 151 -5.71 3.38 10.42
CA LYS A 151 -4.96 4.36 9.64
C LYS A 151 -5.95 5.33 9.02
N ILE A 152 -5.73 6.64 9.19
CA ILE A 152 -6.52 7.68 8.53
C ILE A 152 -5.65 8.46 7.56
N LYS A 153 -6.23 8.86 6.44
CA LYS A 153 -5.57 9.76 5.49
C LYS A 153 -5.65 11.18 6.00
N VAL A 154 -4.53 11.90 5.88
CA VAL A 154 -4.39 13.31 6.28
C VAL A 154 -3.82 14.15 5.13
N LYS A 155 -4.06 15.45 5.19
CA LYS A 155 -3.50 16.47 4.30
C LYS A 155 -3.50 17.82 5.02
N PRO A 156 -2.76 18.84 4.54
CA PRO A 156 -2.84 20.19 5.10
C PRO A 156 -4.29 20.66 5.27
N GLY A 157 -4.65 21.07 6.51
CA GLY A 157 -6.00 21.49 6.87
C GLY A 157 -6.98 20.35 7.19
N TRP A 158 -6.56 19.09 7.08
CA TRP A 158 -7.28 17.91 7.51
C TRP A 158 -6.30 16.93 8.17
N ASP A 159 -5.78 17.28 9.33
CA ASP A 159 -4.72 16.53 10.02
C ASP A 159 -4.89 16.55 11.55
N VAL A 160 -4.65 17.67 12.20
CA VAL A 160 -4.70 17.78 13.67
C VAL A 160 -6.11 17.54 14.22
N GLU A 161 -7.13 18.18 13.63
CA GLU A 161 -8.52 18.06 14.11
C GLU A 161 -9.08 16.63 13.99
N PRO A 162 -8.92 15.91 12.85
CA PRO A 162 -9.28 14.50 12.74
C PRO A 162 -8.61 13.62 13.79
N VAL A 163 -7.31 13.81 14.02
CA VAL A 163 -6.54 13.03 15.00
C VAL A 163 -7.02 13.33 16.43
N ALA A 164 -7.23 14.61 16.77
CA ALA A 164 -7.74 15.03 18.06
C ALA A 164 -9.11 14.41 18.36
N LEU A 165 -10.03 14.49 17.39
CA LEU A 165 -11.37 13.89 17.51
C LEU A 165 -11.32 12.39 17.76
N ILE A 166 -10.48 11.65 17.03
CA ILE A 166 -10.36 10.20 17.21
C ILE A 166 -9.80 9.90 18.61
N ARG A 167 -8.80 10.64 19.07
CA ARG A 167 -8.26 10.47 20.42
C ARG A 167 -9.29 10.79 21.52
N GLU A 168 -10.08 11.82 21.33
CA GLU A 168 -11.15 12.19 22.27
C GLU A 168 -12.23 11.09 22.35
N ARG A 169 -12.71 10.58 21.19
CA ARG A 169 -13.83 9.64 21.15
C ARG A 169 -13.45 8.18 21.45
N PHE A 170 -12.28 7.75 21.03
CA PHE A 170 -11.89 6.33 21.08
C PHE A 170 -10.68 6.05 21.98
N GLY A 171 -10.09 7.08 22.57
CA GLY A 171 -8.98 6.92 23.51
C GLY A 171 -7.70 6.39 22.85
N PRO A 172 -6.92 5.54 23.55
CA PRO A 172 -5.58 5.13 23.15
C PRO A 172 -5.59 3.93 22.15
N ILE A 173 -6.49 3.94 21.18
CA ILE A 173 -6.45 2.91 20.11
C ILE A 173 -5.17 3.03 19.31
N PRO A 174 -4.63 1.92 18.72
CA PRO A 174 -3.55 1.98 17.76
C PRO A 174 -3.95 2.81 16.53
N LEU A 175 -3.45 4.04 16.45
CA LEU A 175 -3.77 5.02 15.41
C LEU A 175 -2.50 5.44 14.69
N MET A 176 -2.55 5.49 13.37
CA MET A 176 -1.53 6.07 12.52
C MET A 176 -2.17 6.99 11.47
N VAL A 177 -1.39 7.89 10.94
CA VAL A 177 -1.79 8.80 9.87
C VAL A 177 -0.94 8.56 8.62
N ASP A 178 -1.53 8.83 7.45
CA ASP A 178 -0.88 8.67 6.17
C ASP A 178 -1.12 9.94 5.34
N ALA A 179 -0.04 10.61 5.01
CA ALA A 179 -0.04 11.91 4.36
C ALA A 179 0.10 11.83 2.83
N ASN A 180 0.51 10.69 2.28
CA ASN A 180 0.77 10.51 0.86
C ASN A 180 1.53 11.71 0.25
N ALA A 181 2.70 12.03 0.82
CA ALA A 181 3.62 13.08 0.36
C ALA A 181 3.04 14.52 0.35
N ALA A 182 2.07 14.82 1.23
CA ALA A 182 1.36 16.11 1.20
C ALA A 182 2.10 17.28 1.85
N TYR A 183 3.20 17.03 2.56
CA TYR A 183 3.93 18.03 3.33
C TYR A 183 5.36 18.24 2.80
N ARG A 184 6.03 19.23 3.36
CA ARG A 184 7.44 19.55 3.11
C ARG A 184 8.20 19.67 4.43
N LEU A 185 9.53 19.68 4.38
CA LEU A 185 10.36 19.82 5.59
C LEU A 185 10.09 21.13 6.36
N GLU A 186 9.64 22.18 5.67
CA GLU A 186 9.23 23.44 6.30
C GLU A 186 7.99 23.28 7.22
N ASP A 187 7.16 22.27 6.99
CA ASP A 187 5.99 21.95 7.81
C ASP A 187 6.35 21.15 9.07
N ALA A 188 7.63 20.89 9.34
CA ALA A 188 8.08 20.08 10.47
C ALA A 188 7.53 20.55 11.82
N GLY A 189 7.41 21.87 12.02
CA GLY A 189 6.83 22.46 13.23
C GLY A 189 5.34 22.12 13.39
N HIS A 190 4.60 22.10 12.29
CA HIS A 190 3.18 21.69 12.27
C HIS A 190 3.04 20.19 12.55
N LEU A 191 3.83 19.36 11.84
CA LEU A 191 3.82 17.91 12.03
C LEU A 191 4.23 17.49 13.45
N ALA A 192 5.15 18.21 14.10
CA ALA A 192 5.51 18.00 15.50
C ALA A 192 4.32 18.19 16.46
N GLY A 193 3.31 18.98 16.07
CA GLY A 193 2.07 19.10 16.80
C GLY A 193 1.28 17.79 16.91
N LEU A 194 1.53 16.82 16.03
CA LEU A 194 0.92 15.49 16.08
C LEU A 194 1.53 14.57 17.15
N ASP A 195 2.75 14.85 17.63
CA ASP A 195 3.44 14.04 18.64
C ASP A 195 2.64 13.88 19.95
N GLN A 196 1.86 14.91 20.33
CA GLN A 196 1.03 14.88 21.52
C GLN A 196 -0.07 13.80 21.48
N TYR A 197 -0.43 13.31 20.31
CA TYR A 197 -1.51 12.34 20.14
C TYR A 197 -1.05 10.89 20.21
N ASN A 198 0.23 10.62 20.50
CA ASN A 198 0.78 9.27 20.62
C ASN A 198 0.40 8.37 19.43
N LEU A 199 0.69 8.82 18.22
CA LEU A 199 0.49 8.05 16.99
C LEU A 199 1.52 6.92 16.92
N MET A 200 1.16 5.82 16.29
CA MET A 200 2.09 4.73 15.99
C MET A 200 3.18 5.20 15.01
N MET A 201 2.76 5.94 13.99
CA MET A 201 3.65 6.48 12.95
C MET A 201 2.90 7.51 12.09
N ILE A 202 3.69 8.32 11.38
CA ILE A 202 3.25 9.17 10.27
C ILE A 202 3.82 8.54 8.99
N GLU A 203 2.93 8.08 8.09
CA GLU A 203 3.30 7.44 6.83
C GLU A 203 3.48 8.50 5.75
N GLN A 204 4.56 8.39 5.00
CA GLN A 204 4.97 9.20 3.86
C GLN A 204 4.60 10.69 3.98
N PRO A 205 5.16 11.41 4.97
CA PRO A 205 4.85 12.84 5.14
C PRO A 205 5.38 13.71 3.99
N LEU A 206 6.57 13.43 3.45
CA LEU A 206 7.24 14.23 2.44
C LEU A 206 7.25 13.54 1.08
N ASP A 207 7.80 14.20 0.07
CA ASP A 207 7.88 13.69 -1.30
C ASP A 207 8.58 12.32 -1.38
N TYR A 208 8.20 11.52 -2.35
CA TYR A 208 8.60 10.11 -2.45
C TYR A 208 10.10 9.92 -2.72
N ASP A 209 10.77 10.87 -3.36
CA ASP A 209 12.20 10.78 -3.68
C ASP A 209 13.10 11.52 -2.65
N ASP A 210 12.52 12.12 -1.62
CA ASP A 210 13.23 12.92 -0.62
C ASP A 210 13.53 12.17 0.68
N ILE A 211 14.41 11.17 0.60
CA ILE A 211 14.86 10.39 1.77
C ILE A 211 15.66 11.25 2.76
N ALA A 212 16.41 12.23 2.28
CA ALA A 212 17.26 13.06 3.13
C ALA A 212 16.43 13.95 4.07
N ASP A 213 15.37 14.56 3.55
CA ASP A 213 14.49 15.40 4.36
C ASP A 213 13.58 14.57 5.29
N HIS A 214 13.19 13.35 4.91
CA HIS A 214 12.55 12.42 5.85
C HIS A 214 13.46 12.13 7.06
N ALA A 215 14.75 11.91 6.84
CA ALA A 215 15.71 11.74 7.93
C ALA A 215 15.89 13.02 8.77
N ALA A 216 15.81 14.20 8.15
CA ALA A 216 15.85 15.49 8.84
C ALA A 216 14.56 15.72 9.65
N LEU A 217 13.41 15.40 9.10
CA LEU A 217 12.11 15.49 9.76
C LEU A 217 12.05 14.54 10.98
N GLN A 218 12.49 13.28 10.84
CA GLN A 218 12.49 12.32 11.96
C GLN A 218 13.29 12.82 13.17
N ARG A 219 14.36 13.59 12.98
CA ARG A 219 15.09 14.20 14.09
C ARG A 219 14.32 15.27 14.86
N ARG A 220 13.21 15.76 14.29
CA ARG A 220 12.36 16.81 14.88
C ARG A 220 11.06 16.25 15.48
N LEU A 221 10.75 14.98 15.22
CA LEU A 221 9.54 14.30 15.67
C LEU A 221 9.88 13.20 16.66
N THR A 222 9.01 12.98 17.65
CA THR A 222 9.03 11.78 18.50
C THR A 222 8.25 10.64 17.89
N THR A 223 7.22 10.94 17.10
CA THR A 223 6.46 9.95 16.33
C THR A 223 7.33 9.37 15.21
N ALA A 224 7.33 8.06 15.07
CA ALA A 224 8.07 7.38 13.99
C ALA A 224 7.53 7.75 12.61
N ILE A 225 8.42 7.90 11.63
CA ILE A 225 8.05 8.03 10.22
C ILE A 225 8.08 6.63 9.58
N CYS A 226 7.07 6.34 8.76
CA CYS A 226 7.00 5.18 7.89
C CYS A 226 7.11 5.64 6.43
N LEU A 227 7.96 5.02 5.64
CA LEU A 227 8.02 5.26 4.19
C LEU A 227 7.09 4.28 3.48
N ASP A 228 6.40 4.74 2.45
CA ASP A 228 5.53 3.98 1.54
C ASP A 228 5.97 4.24 0.09
N GLU A 229 5.60 5.37 -0.49
CA GLU A 229 5.92 5.70 -1.89
C GLU A 229 7.43 5.79 -2.17
N SER A 230 8.25 5.94 -1.14
CA SER A 230 9.72 6.01 -1.25
C SER A 230 10.42 4.65 -1.34
N ILE A 231 9.71 3.52 -1.25
CA ILE A 231 10.29 2.16 -1.20
C ILE A 231 10.15 1.43 -2.54
#